data_60697b8ab0a7df08698da9f96a41b5ef
#
_entry.id   60697b8ab0a7df08698da9f96a41b5ef
#
_cell.length_a   1.000
_cell.length_b   1.000
_cell.length_c   1.000
_cell.angle_alpha   90.00
_cell.angle_beta   90.00
_cell.angle_gamma   90.00
#
_symmetry.space_group_name_H-M   'P 1'
#
loop_
_entity.id
_entity.type
_entity.pdbx_description
1 polymer ?
#
loop_
_entity_poly.entity_id
_entity_poly.type
_entity_poly.pdbx_seq_one_letter_code
_entity_poly.pdbx_strand_id
1 'polypeptide(L)'
;VSVLPYIQDTIDYINERKKQGSIIILATASHKDYAFAVANYIDLFDDVMASNADFNLSSHNKADKLVKRFGHKGFDYMGDHIRDMPVWEASNLSILVNVTDKIINRTAHLNTLLISKKEL
;
A
#
# COMPACT_ATOMS: atom_id res chain seq x y z
N VAL A 1 -2.15 23.45 -6.93
CA VAL A 1 -2.72 22.21 -7.47
C VAL A 1 -3.60 21.57 -6.40
N SER A 2 -4.87 21.38 -6.71
CA SER A 2 -5.74 20.68 -5.76
C SER A 2 -5.55 19.18 -5.85
N VAL A 3 -5.56 18.53 -4.69
CA VAL A 3 -5.43 17.09 -4.56
C VAL A 3 -6.83 16.49 -4.45
N LEU A 4 -7.06 15.36 -5.12
CA LEU A 4 -8.34 14.66 -4.99
C LEU A 4 -8.56 14.25 -3.53
N PRO A 5 -9.82 14.29 -3.01
CA PRO A 5 -10.08 14.02 -1.60
C PRO A 5 -9.51 12.70 -1.08
N TYR A 6 -9.61 11.62 -1.86
CA TYR A 6 -9.10 10.33 -1.41
C TYR A 6 -7.56 10.31 -1.29
N ILE A 7 -6.86 11.14 -2.08
CA ILE A 7 -5.40 11.27 -1.99
C ILE A 7 -5.05 12.01 -0.70
N GLN A 8 -5.78 13.07 -0.38
CA GLN A 8 -5.56 13.81 0.86
C GLN A 8 -5.81 12.94 2.08
N ASP A 9 -6.90 12.18 2.09
CA ASP A 9 -7.20 11.25 3.18
C ASP A 9 -6.09 10.21 3.35
N THR A 10 -5.54 9.72 2.24
CA THR A 10 -4.43 8.78 2.26
C THR A 10 -3.18 9.40 2.87
N ILE A 11 -2.84 10.62 2.46
CA ILE A 11 -1.68 11.34 2.98
C ILE A 11 -1.87 11.60 4.48
N ASP A 12 -3.05 12.01 4.91
CA ASP A 12 -3.35 12.28 6.31
C ASP A 12 -3.20 11.02 7.16
N TYR A 13 -3.67 9.87 6.67
CA TYR A 13 -3.50 8.58 7.34
C TYR A 13 -2.01 8.22 7.49
N ILE A 14 -1.23 8.36 6.43
CA ILE A 14 0.20 8.07 6.45
C ILE A 14 0.92 8.98 7.45
N ASN A 15 0.62 10.27 7.44
CA ASN A 15 1.21 11.22 8.37
C ASN A 15 0.89 10.88 9.83
N GLU A 16 -0.34 10.47 10.11
CA GLU A 16 -0.75 10.07 11.45
C GLU A 16 0.04 8.83 11.91
N ARG A 17 0.22 7.85 11.02
CA ARG A 17 1.00 6.65 11.34
C ARG A 17 2.48 7.00 11.58
N LYS A 18 3.04 7.94 10.82
CA LYS A 18 4.41 8.42 11.05
C LYS A 18 4.55 9.05 12.44
N LYS A 19 3.58 9.84 12.87
CA LYS A 19 3.57 10.44 14.21
C LYS A 19 3.54 9.38 15.30
N GLN A 20 2.92 8.23 15.03
CA GLN A 20 2.87 7.11 15.96
C GLN A 20 4.14 6.26 15.97
N GLY A 21 5.13 6.61 15.14
CA GLY A 21 6.40 5.91 15.07
C GLY A 21 6.47 4.80 14.03
N SER A 22 5.47 4.69 13.15
CA SER A 22 5.48 3.69 12.08
C SER A 22 6.51 4.03 11.01
N ILE A 23 7.15 2.99 10.48
CA ILE A 23 8.02 3.10 9.31
C ILE A 23 7.14 3.00 8.08
N ILE A 24 7.26 3.95 7.16
CA ILE A 24 6.45 4.01 5.95
C ILE A 24 7.29 3.60 4.75
N ILE A 25 6.84 2.58 4.05
CA ILE A 25 7.55 2.02 2.90
C ILE A 25 6.66 2.10 1.66
N LEU A 26 7.20 2.61 0.57
CA LEU A 26 6.54 2.54 -0.74
C LEU A 26 6.91 1.21 -1.40
N ALA A 27 5.93 0.31 -1.54
CA ALA A 27 6.10 -0.96 -2.23
C ALA A 27 5.34 -0.92 -3.55
N THR A 28 6.04 -0.96 -4.67
CA THR A 28 5.44 -0.76 -5.98
C THR A 28 6.03 -1.68 -7.03
N ALA A 29 5.21 -2.06 -8.03
CA ALA A 29 5.67 -2.80 -9.21
C ALA A 29 6.37 -1.91 -10.23
N SER A 30 6.35 -0.58 -10.05
CA SER A 30 7.07 0.35 -10.93
C SER A 30 8.57 0.15 -10.78
N HIS A 31 9.32 0.51 -11.85
CA HIS A 31 10.77 0.43 -11.81
C HIS A 31 11.33 1.33 -10.70
N LYS A 32 12.40 0.87 -10.05
CA LYS A 32 12.96 1.54 -8.86
C LYS A 32 13.31 3.00 -9.10
N ASP A 33 13.82 3.36 -10.28
CA ASP A 33 14.21 4.74 -10.56
C ASP A 33 13.02 5.69 -10.52
N TYR A 34 11.88 5.27 -11.08
CA TYR A 34 10.64 6.02 -11.02
C TYR A 34 10.10 6.09 -9.58
N ALA A 35 10.13 4.95 -8.89
CA ALA A 35 9.63 4.87 -7.52
C ALA A 35 10.43 5.78 -6.58
N PHE A 36 11.76 5.80 -6.70
CA PHE A 36 12.60 6.70 -5.90
C PHE A 36 12.33 8.17 -6.21
N ALA A 37 12.11 8.51 -7.48
CA ALA A 37 11.76 9.89 -7.85
C ALA A 37 10.45 10.33 -7.21
N VAL A 38 9.43 9.48 -7.21
CA VAL A 38 8.14 9.77 -6.58
C VAL A 38 8.30 9.89 -5.06
N ALA A 39 9.02 8.98 -4.43
CA ALA A 39 9.24 8.99 -2.99
C ALA A 39 9.97 10.26 -2.55
N ASN A 40 10.99 10.69 -3.28
CA ASN A 40 11.74 11.92 -2.98
C ASN A 40 10.85 13.15 -3.12
N TYR A 41 9.98 13.17 -4.12
CA TYR A 41 9.07 14.30 -4.34
C TYR A 41 8.07 14.45 -3.19
N ILE A 42 7.51 13.35 -2.72
CA ILE A 42 6.47 13.36 -1.67
C ILE A 42 7.08 13.47 -0.27
N ASP A 43 8.28 12.95 -0.08
CA ASP A 43 9.00 12.94 1.22
C ASP A 43 8.19 12.32 2.37
N LEU A 44 7.38 11.31 2.05
CA LEU A 44 6.58 10.61 3.06
C LEU A 44 7.16 9.25 3.43
N PHE A 45 8.04 8.70 2.62
CA PHE A 45 8.47 7.32 2.73
C PHE A 45 9.86 7.19 3.34
N ASP A 46 9.99 6.26 4.27
CA ASP A 46 11.27 5.93 4.92
C ASP A 46 12.12 5.01 4.05
N ASP A 47 11.48 4.22 3.18
CA ASP A 47 12.17 3.29 2.29
C ASP A 47 11.30 3.00 1.06
N VAL A 48 11.90 2.41 0.05
CA VAL A 48 11.21 2.03 -1.19
C VAL A 48 11.56 0.59 -1.55
N MET A 49 10.51 -0.21 -1.83
CA MET A 49 10.64 -1.53 -2.42
C MET A 49 10.02 -1.48 -3.82
N ALA A 50 10.80 -1.73 -4.84
CA ALA A 50 10.36 -1.57 -6.22
C ALA A 50 10.94 -2.65 -7.13
N SER A 51 10.39 -2.74 -8.35
CA SER A 51 10.92 -3.64 -9.38
C SER A 51 12.26 -3.15 -9.91
N ASN A 52 13.08 -4.12 -10.34
CA ASN A 52 14.33 -3.83 -11.05
C ASN A 52 14.49 -4.83 -12.20
N ALA A 53 15.64 -4.80 -12.89
CA ALA A 53 15.88 -5.67 -14.04
C ALA A 53 15.83 -7.16 -13.72
N ASP A 54 16.15 -7.53 -12.47
CA ASP A 54 16.24 -8.94 -12.04
C ASP A 54 15.05 -9.40 -11.22
N PHE A 55 14.18 -8.49 -10.78
CA PHE A 55 13.08 -8.82 -9.88
C PHE A 55 11.86 -7.95 -10.16
N ASN A 56 10.73 -8.61 -10.44
CA ASN A 56 9.44 -7.94 -10.64
C ASN A 56 8.63 -8.00 -9.34
N LEU A 57 8.38 -6.83 -8.73
CA LEU A 57 7.63 -6.71 -7.48
C LEU A 57 6.11 -6.64 -7.76
N SER A 58 5.57 -7.64 -8.44
CA SER A 58 4.14 -7.79 -8.66
C SER A 58 3.47 -8.49 -7.46
N SER A 59 2.15 -8.63 -7.49
CA SER A 59 1.29 -9.07 -6.37
C SER A 59 1.86 -10.16 -5.46
N HIS A 60 2.10 -11.36 -6.00
CA HIS A 60 2.60 -12.48 -5.19
C HIS A 60 4.04 -12.27 -4.74
N ASN A 61 4.88 -11.74 -5.61
CA ASN A 61 6.28 -11.44 -5.27
C ASN A 61 6.36 -10.36 -4.19
N LYS A 62 5.49 -9.36 -4.27
CA LYS A 62 5.40 -8.32 -3.25
C LYS A 62 5.00 -8.91 -1.91
N ALA A 63 3.96 -9.75 -1.89
CA ALA A 63 3.50 -10.41 -0.67
C ALA A 63 4.61 -11.27 -0.05
N ASP A 64 5.28 -12.08 -0.86
CA ASP A 64 6.36 -12.95 -0.40
C ASP A 64 7.52 -12.15 0.18
N LYS A 65 7.91 -11.06 -0.48
CA LYS A 65 9.01 -10.22 -0.03
C LYS A 65 8.68 -9.50 1.28
N LEU A 66 7.45 -9.02 1.43
CA LEU A 66 7.01 -8.36 2.66
C LEU A 66 6.92 -9.35 3.82
N VAL A 67 6.41 -10.55 3.58
CA VAL A 67 6.38 -11.61 4.60
C VAL A 67 7.80 -11.99 5.02
N LYS A 68 8.72 -12.09 4.07
CA LYS A 68 10.11 -12.42 4.35
C LYS A 68 10.79 -11.36 5.21
N ARG A 69 10.47 -10.10 4.97
CA ARG A 69 11.08 -8.97 5.68
C ARG A 69 10.44 -8.70 7.04
N PHE A 70 9.11 -8.80 7.15
CA PHE A 70 8.36 -8.40 8.34
C PHE A 70 7.61 -9.53 9.03
N GLY A 71 7.49 -10.68 8.41
CA GLY A 71 6.70 -11.81 8.90
C GLY A 71 5.27 -11.79 8.40
N HIS A 72 4.62 -12.95 8.44
CA HIS A 72 3.19 -13.07 8.11
C HIS A 72 2.38 -12.28 9.13
N LYS A 73 1.50 -11.42 8.65
CA LYS A 73 0.73 -10.48 9.49
C LYS A 73 1.61 -9.49 10.28
N GLY A 74 2.87 -9.31 9.87
CA GLY A 74 3.81 -8.40 10.52
C GLY A 74 3.86 -6.99 9.95
N PHE A 75 2.91 -6.63 9.09
CA PHE A 75 2.83 -5.32 8.45
C PHE A 75 1.38 -4.97 8.13
N ASP A 76 1.10 -3.70 7.97
CA ASP A 76 -0.18 -3.21 7.43
C ASP A 76 0.04 -2.82 5.97
N TYR A 77 -0.96 -3.04 5.12
CA TYR A 77 -0.82 -2.75 3.69
C TYR A 77 -1.97 -1.92 3.16
N MET A 78 -1.65 -0.84 2.46
CA MET A 78 -2.62 0.03 1.80
C MET A 78 -2.61 -0.23 0.30
N GLY A 79 -3.79 -0.46 -0.28
CA GLY A 79 -3.93 -0.72 -1.70
C GLY A 79 -5.27 -0.27 -2.25
N ASP A 80 -5.41 -0.31 -3.57
CA ASP A 80 -6.59 0.20 -4.27
C ASP A 80 -7.13 -0.74 -5.36
N HIS A 81 -6.50 -1.89 -5.58
CA HIS A 81 -6.82 -2.75 -6.71
C HIS A 81 -6.93 -4.21 -6.30
N ILE A 82 -7.72 -4.98 -7.08
CA ILE A 82 -7.90 -6.40 -6.83
C ILE A 82 -6.57 -7.18 -6.83
N ARG A 83 -5.58 -6.68 -7.55
CA ARG A 83 -4.23 -7.28 -7.59
C ARG A 83 -3.52 -7.19 -6.24
N ASP A 84 -4.00 -6.35 -5.32
CA ASP A 84 -3.44 -6.23 -3.98
C ASP A 84 -3.91 -7.34 -3.03
N MET A 85 -4.84 -8.20 -3.46
CA MET A 85 -5.39 -9.27 -2.61
C MET A 85 -4.32 -10.15 -1.94
N PRO A 86 -3.30 -10.66 -2.65
CA PRO A 86 -2.28 -11.49 -1.99
C PRO A 86 -1.55 -10.76 -0.86
N VAL A 87 -1.34 -9.46 -1.02
CA VAL A 87 -0.64 -8.65 -0.02
C VAL A 87 -1.55 -8.36 1.16
N TRP A 88 -2.83 -8.00 0.91
CA TRP A 88 -3.80 -7.80 1.97
C TRP A 88 -3.97 -9.06 2.83
N GLU A 89 -4.03 -10.22 2.20
CA GLU A 89 -4.20 -11.48 2.93
C GLU A 89 -3.00 -11.80 3.83
N ALA A 90 -1.82 -11.33 3.47
CA ALA A 90 -0.60 -11.50 4.27
C ALA A 90 -0.41 -10.39 5.30
N SER A 91 -1.18 -9.30 5.25
CA SER A 91 -1.06 -8.17 6.16
C SER A 91 -1.85 -8.36 7.45
N ASN A 92 -1.49 -7.58 8.47
CA ASN A 92 -2.26 -7.51 9.72
C ASN A 92 -3.52 -6.67 9.53
N LEU A 93 -3.38 -5.46 9.03
CA LEU A 93 -4.48 -4.56 8.71
C LEU A 93 -4.47 -4.29 7.21
N SER A 94 -5.60 -4.55 6.57
CA SER A 94 -5.79 -4.30 5.14
C SER A 94 -6.47 -2.96 4.97
N ILE A 95 -5.71 -1.97 4.47
CA ILE A 95 -6.19 -0.60 4.30
C ILE A 95 -6.65 -0.43 2.86
N LEU A 96 -7.91 -0.05 2.69
CA LEU A 96 -8.59 0.01 1.40
C LEU A 96 -8.79 1.46 0.99
N VAL A 97 -8.21 1.86 -0.15
CA VAL A 97 -8.27 3.23 -0.65
C VAL A 97 -8.82 3.23 -2.06
N ASN A 98 -9.84 4.04 -2.30
CA ASN A 98 -10.44 4.20 -3.64
C ASN A 98 -10.83 2.85 -4.25
N VAL A 99 -11.48 2.00 -3.47
CA VAL A 99 -11.85 0.63 -3.86
C VAL A 99 -13.31 0.53 -4.24
N THR A 100 -13.63 -0.50 -5.03
CA THR A 100 -15.00 -0.83 -5.42
C THR A 100 -15.69 -1.67 -4.36
N ASP A 101 -17.03 -1.76 -4.42
CA ASP A 101 -17.80 -2.65 -3.54
C ASP A 101 -17.37 -4.12 -3.72
N LYS A 102 -16.98 -4.52 -4.92
CA LYS A 102 -16.45 -5.86 -5.17
C LYS A 102 -15.22 -6.16 -4.31
N ILE A 103 -14.29 -5.21 -4.21
CA ILE A 103 -13.09 -5.37 -3.39
C ILE A 103 -13.48 -5.41 -1.92
N ILE A 104 -14.39 -4.55 -1.47
CA ILE A 104 -14.87 -4.55 -0.08
C ILE A 104 -15.45 -5.92 0.28
N ASN A 105 -16.28 -6.49 -0.58
CA ASN A 105 -16.87 -7.80 -0.35
C ASN A 105 -15.83 -8.91 -0.32
N ARG A 106 -14.82 -8.86 -1.19
CA ARG A 106 -13.77 -9.87 -1.26
C ARG A 106 -12.79 -9.81 -0.08
N THR A 107 -12.72 -8.69 0.61
CA THR A 107 -11.86 -8.51 1.79
C THR A 107 -12.62 -8.63 3.11
N ALA A 108 -13.91 -9.00 3.07
CA ALA A 108 -14.76 -9.03 4.25
C ALA A 108 -14.25 -9.99 5.35
N HIS A 109 -13.48 -11.00 4.99
CA HIS A 109 -12.87 -11.95 5.93
C HIS A 109 -11.60 -11.43 6.60
N LEU A 110 -11.10 -10.27 6.18
CA LEU A 110 -9.87 -9.68 6.67
C LEU A 110 -10.17 -8.56 7.68
N ASN A 111 -9.14 -8.18 8.43
CA ASN A 111 -9.20 -6.98 9.27
C ASN A 111 -8.95 -5.77 8.38
N THR A 112 -9.99 -5.00 8.09
CA THR A 112 -9.93 -3.92 7.10
C THR A 112 -10.17 -2.55 7.71
N LEU A 113 -9.57 -1.54 7.09
CA LEU A 113 -9.87 -0.13 7.31
C LEU A 113 -10.19 0.50 5.96
N LEU A 114 -11.39 1.00 5.80
CA LEU A 114 -11.82 1.65 4.56
C LEU A 114 -11.54 3.16 4.66
N ILE A 115 -10.64 3.65 3.83
CA ILE A 115 -10.36 5.09 3.74
C ILE A 115 -11.31 5.74 2.74
N SER A 116 -11.51 5.12 1.56
CA SER A 116 -12.42 5.67 0.56
C SER A 116 -12.92 4.61 -0.41
N LYS A 117 -14.14 4.81 -0.91
CA LYS A 117 -14.73 4.02 -1.98
C LYS A 117 -14.52 4.74 -3.30
N LYS A 118 -14.37 3.96 -4.37
CA LYS A 118 -14.30 4.52 -5.71
C LYS A 118 -15.66 5.07 -6.11
N GLU A 119 -15.68 6.33 -6.55
CA GLU A 119 -16.90 6.94 -7.08
C GLU A 119 -17.16 6.42 -8.50
N LEU A 120 -18.43 6.19 -8.80
CA LEU A 120 -18.87 5.73 -10.11
C LEU A 120 -19.12 6.90 -11.05
#